data_a0360f90abab2f5fa1e228a4273b6aef
#
_entry.id   a0360f90abab2f5fa1e228a4273b6aef
#
_cell.length_a   1.000
_cell.length_b   1.000
_cell.length_c   1.000
_cell.angle_alpha   90.00
_cell.angle_beta   90.00
_cell.angle_gamma   90.00
#
_symmetry.space_group_name_H-M   'P 1'
#
loop_
_entity.id
_entity.type
_entity.pdbx_description
1 polymer ?
#
loop_
_entity_poly.entity_id
_entity_poly.type
_entity_poly.pdbx_seq_one_letter_code
_entity_poly.pdbx_strand_id
1 'polypeptide(L)'
;MLPTNLSPIEVVDVGILSEGLAYQMYDRLSKRVEVPTLQARLTQLKKDEKDHRKTLRAHRKAMFGTAEPTIEEAEVAEIFGAVDVTPVDSKESLIQTLFAAIKFEEYGSYFYDKQRHKLPNREARIFFEVLSSEGHFHADILRRQIDAIRPMELALDDRGRTVEVFQG
;
A
#
# COMPACT_ATOMS: atom_id res chain seq x y z
N MET A 1 15.77 -7.27 0.12
CA MET A 1 15.82 -8.67 -0.40
C MET A 1 14.70 -9.45 0.24
N LEU A 2 13.89 -10.16 -0.55
CA LEU A 2 12.82 -10.98 0.01
C LEU A 2 13.41 -12.09 0.89
N PRO A 3 12.83 -12.34 2.09
CA PRO A 3 13.20 -13.51 2.87
C PRO A 3 12.89 -14.78 2.06
N THR A 4 13.91 -15.59 1.81
CA THR A 4 13.74 -16.81 0.99
C THR A 4 13.16 -17.99 1.76
N ASN A 5 13.13 -17.89 3.09
CA ASN A 5 12.83 -19.01 3.99
C ASN A 5 11.45 -18.95 4.65
N LEU A 6 10.53 -18.11 4.15
CA LEU A 6 9.19 -18.04 4.70
C LEU A 6 8.42 -19.36 4.49
N SER A 7 7.81 -19.86 5.54
CA SER A 7 6.84 -20.95 5.48
C SER A 7 5.55 -20.48 4.79
N PRO A 8 4.68 -21.40 4.30
CA PRO A 8 3.41 -21.01 3.70
C PRO A 8 2.53 -20.12 4.58
N ILE A 9 2.49 -20.37 5.89
CA ILE A 9 1.72 -19.55 6.83
C ILE A 9 2.32 -18.15 6.99
N GLU A 10 3.64 -18.04 7.09
CA GLU A 10 4.34 -16.75 7.16
C GLU A 10 4.16 -15.93 5.88
N VAL A 11 4.12 -16.58 4.71
CA VAL A 11 3.83 -15.91 3.44
C VAL A 11 2.48 -15.19 3.47
N VAL A 12 1.44 -15.85 3.97
CA VAL A 12 0.10 -15.21 4.10
C VAL A 12 0.13 -14.14 5.20
N ASP A 13 0.82 -14.38 6.30
CA ASP A 13 0.95 -13.41 7.39
C ASP A 13 1.61 -12.12 6.92
N VAL A 14 2.71 -12.23 6.17
CA VAL A 14 3.37 -11.07 5.52
C VAL A 14 2.39 -10.33 4.62
N GLY A 15 1.61 -11.04 3.80
CA GLY A 15 0.58 -10.44 2.96
C GLY A 15 -0.44 -9.64 3.77
N ILE A 16 -1.04 -10.24 4.79
CA ILE A 16 -2.06 -9.58 5.63
C ILE A 16 -1.50 -8.31 6.28
N LEU A 17 -0.29 -8.37 6.79
CA LEU A 17 0.33 -7.25 7.50
C LEU A 17 0.80 -6.16 6.53
N SER A 18 1.30 -6.52 5.34
CA SER A 18 1.67 -5.53 4.31
C SER A 18 0.46 -4.75 3.81
N GLU A 19 -0.69 -5.41 3.58
CA GLU A 19 -1.94 -4.72 3.23
C GLU A 19 -2.42 -3.79 4.36
N GLY A 20 -2.21 -4.20 5.61
CA GLY A 20 -2.48 -3.35 6.78
C GLY A 20 -1.59 -2.10 6.84
N LEU A 21 -0.30 -2.24 6.53
CA LEU A 21 0.64 -1.11 6.43
C LEU A 21 0.27 -0.17 5.28
N ALA A 22 -0.07 -0.71 4.11
CA ALA A 22 -0.54 0.08 2.97
C ALA A 22 -1.82 0.85 3.31
N TYR A 23 -2.79 0.21 3.95
CA TYR A 23 -4.00 0.88 4.44
C TYR A 23 -3.67 2.07 5.34
N GLN A 24 -2.79 1.88 6.33
CA GLN A 24 -2.38 2.94 7.25
C GLN A 24 -1.66 4.09 6.53
N MET A 25 -0.80 3.77 5.58
CA MET A 25 -0.10 4.74 4.75
C MET A 25 -1.08 5.63 3.98
N TYR A 26 -2.04 5.04 3.26
CA TYR A 26 -3.03 5.77 2.49
C TYR A 26 -4.01 6.54 3.38
N ASP A 27 -4.37 6.00 4.54
CA ASP A 27 -5.21 6.69 5.51
C ASP A 27 -4.53 7.97 6.04
N ARG A 28 -3.27 7.88 6.44
CA ARG A 28 -2.48 9.03 6.91
C ARG A 28 -2.30 10.07 5.81
N LEU A 29 -1.94 9.64 4.61
CA LEU A 29 -1.70 10.53 3.48
C LEU A 29 -2.98 11.23 3.04
N SER A 30 -4.11 10.54 2.99
CA SER A 30 -5.41 11.12 2.63
C SER A 30 -5.86 12.23 3.59
N LYS A 31 -5.41 12.18 4.84
CA LYS A 31 -5.69 13.21 5.86
C LYS A 31 -4.77 14.44 5.76
N ARG A 32 -3.65 14.34 5.05
CA ARG A 32 -2.64 15.39 4.87
C ARG A 32 -2.78 16.16 3.57
N VAL A 33 -3.63 15.70 2.65
CA VAL A 33 -3.75 16.25 1.32
C VAL A 33 -5.21 16.58 1.00
N GLU A 34 -5.46 17.81 0.56
CA GLU A 34 -6.74 18.27 0.04
C GLU A 34 -6.66 18.67 -1.44
N VAL A 35 -5.90 17.95 -2.23
CA VAL A 35 -5.95 17.99 -3.68
C VAL A 35 -7.04 17.01 -4.13
N PRO A 36 -8.19 17.46 -4.65
CA PRO A 36 -9.39 16.61 -4.77
C PRO A 36 -9.17 15.31 -5.56
N THR A 37 -8.45 15.39 -6.69
CA THR A 37 -8.17 14.21 -7.51
C THR A 37 -7.27 13.20 -6.79
N LEU A 38 -6.22 13.67 -6.14
CA LEU A 38 -5.32 12.83 -5.35
C LEU A 38 -6.04 12.25 -4.14
N GLN A 39 -6.80 13.07 -3.41
CA GLN A 39 -7.54 12.61 -2.24
C GLN A 39 -8.55 11.50 -2.60
N ALA A 40 -9.26 11.63 -3.72
CA ALA A 40 -10.18 10.61 -4.20
C ALA A 40 -9.46 9.29 -4.52
N ARG A 41 -8.26 9.35 -5.13
CA ARG A 41 -7.45 8.15 -5.42
C ARG A 41 -6.91 7.51 -4.15
N LEU A 42 -6.40 8.29 -3.22
CA LEU A 42 -5.92 7.77 -1.92
C LEU A 42 -7.05 7.09 -1.13
N THR A 43 -8.25 7.65 -1.16
CA THR A 43 -9.43 7.04 -0.52
C THR A 43 -9.80 5.70 -1.18
N GLN A 44 -9.71 5.61 -2.50
CA GLN A 44 -9.96 4.36 -3.23
C GLN A 44 -8.88 3.32 -2.92
N LEU A 45 -7.60 3.70 -2.98
CA LEU A 45 -6.48 2.81 -2.63
C LEU A 45 -6.64 2.28 -1.21
N LYS A 46 -6.92 3.14 -0.25
CA LYS A 46 -7.19 2.74 1.14
C LYS A 46 -8.29 1.68 1.25
N LYS A 47 -9.37 1.85 0.50
CA LYS A 47 -10.47 0.88 0.47
C LYS A 47 -10.02 -0.45 -0.12
N ASP A 48 -9.27 -0.42 -1.21
CA ASP A 48 -8.77 -1.62 -1.87
C ASP A 48 -7.89 -2.44 -0.91
N GLU A 49 -6.96 -1.78 -0.19
CA GLU A 49 -6.09 -2.45 0.78
C GLU A 49 -6.87 -3.09 1.94
N LYS A 50 -7.91 -2.41 2.40
CA LYS A 50 -8.81 -2.97 3.42
C LYS A 50 -9.51 -4.24 2.94
N ASP A 51 -10.01 -4.22 1.71
CA ASP A 51 -10.70 -5.36 1.10
C ASP A 51 -9.72 -6.51 0.83
N HIS A 52 -8.51 -6.23 0.34
CA HIS A 52 -7.42 -7.22 0.17
C HIS A 52 -7.07 -7.91 1.48
N ARG A 53 -6.84 -7.12 2.53
CA ARG A 53 -6.54 -7.65 3.87
C ARG A 53 -7.64 -8.58 4.38
N LYS A 54 -8.91 -8.18 4.23
CA LYS A 54 -10.06 -8.98 4.62
C LYS A 54 -10.08 -10.33 3.87
N THR A 55 -9.83 -10.32 2.58
CA THR A 55 -9.80 -11.53 1.74
C THR A 55 -8.62 -12.42 2.10
N LEU A 56 -7.44 -11.87 2.33
CA LEU A 56 -6.28 -12.63 2.80
C LEU A 56 -6.53 -13.32 4.14
N ARG A 57 -7.18 -12.65 5.08
CA ARG A 57 -7.57 -13.25 6.37
C ARG A 57 -8.53 -14.41 6.20
N ALA A 58 -9.46 -14.32 5.26
CA ALA A 58 -10.36 -15.43 4.94
C ALA A 58 -9.60 -16.62 4.33
N HIS A 59 -8.66 -16.38 3.42
CA HIS A 59 -7.80 -17.43 2.87
C HIS A 59 -6.93 -18.08 3.94
N ARG A 60 -6.35 -17.27 4.83
CA ARG A 60 -5.57 -17.79 5.95
C ARG A 60 -6.39 -18.73 6.83
N LYS A 61 -7.58 -18.31 7.20
CA LYS A 61 -8.49 -19.14 8.00
C LYS A 61 -8.83 -20.46 7.30
N ALA A 62 -9.09 -20.40 6.01
CA ALA A 62 -9.40 -21.61 5.21
C ALA A 62 -8.22 -22.59 5.13
N MET A 63 -6.99 -22.09 5.01
CA MET A 63 -5.78 -22.92 4.90
C MET A 63 -5.23 -23.39 6.25
N PHE A 64 -5.29 -22.56 7.29
CA PHE A 64 -4.55 -22.76 8.54
C PHE A 64 -5.42 -22.67 9.80
N GLY A 65 -6.73 -22.50 9.66
CA GLY A 65 -7.71 -22.59 10.76
C GLY A 65 -7.95 -21.29 11.51
N THR A 66 -7.09 -20.26 11.36
CA THR A 66 -7.26 -18.94 12.00
C THR A 66 -6.96 -17.81 11.02
N ALA A 67 -7.64 -16.67 11.21
CA ALA A 67 -7.46 -15.48 10.39
C ALA A 67 -6.34 -14.55 10.89
N GLU A 68 -5.83 -14.77 12.11
CA GLU A 68 -4.86 -13.87 12.75
C GLU A 68 -3.43 -14.26 12.41
N PRO A 69 -2.60 -13.30 11.94
CA PRO A 69 -1.16 -13.50 11.75
C PRO A 69 -0.45 -13.91 13.04
N THR A 70 0.64 -14.66 12.88
CA THR A 70 1.49 -15.10 13.99
C THR A 70 2.82 -14.34 14.06
N ILE A 71 3.12 -13.51 13.07
CA ILE A 71 4.29 -12.62 13.04
C ILE A 71 3.89 -11.19 13.38
N GLU A 72 4.86 -10.37 13.73
CA GLU A 72 4.63 -8.98 14.13
C GLU A 72 4.68 -8.02 12.93
N GLU A 73 3.87 -6.97 12.97
CA GLU A 73 3.84 -5.94 11.93
C GLU A 73 5.22 -5.28 11.74
N ALA A 74 5.99 -5.11 12.81
CA ALA A 74 7.33 -4.53 12.74
C ALA A 74 8.29 -5.35 11.86
N GLU A 75 8.17 -6.69 11.88
CA GLU A 75 8.99 -7.56 11.02
C GLU A 75 8.68 -7.33 9.54
N VAL A 76 7.41 -7.13 9.20
CA VAL A 76 6.99 -6.83 7.82
C VAL A 76 7.40 -5.42 7.41
N ALA A 77 7.31 -4.45 8.32
CA ALA A 77 7.77 -3.09 8.06
C ALA A 77 9.28 -3.02 7.74
N GLU A 78 10.10 -3.88 8.35
CA GLU A 78 11.52 -4.01 8.01
C GLU A 78 11.73 -4.56 6.60
N ILE A 79 10.87 -5.49 6.15
CA ILE A 79 10.95 -6.12 4.83
C ILE A 79 10.49 -5.17 3.73
N PHE A 80 9.34 -4.52 3.92
CA PHE A 80 8.68 -3.68 2.90
C PHE A 80 9.20 -2.24 2.89
N GLY A 81 9.82 -1.79 3.95
CA GLY A 81 10.14 -0.38 4.17
C GLY A 81 8.88 0.40 4.58
N ALA A 82 8.84 0.91 5.80
CA ALA A 82 7.76 1.78 6.24
C ALA A 82 7.77 3.10 5.45
N VAL A 83 6.61 3.50 4.93
CA VAL A 83 6.46 4.82 4.30
C VAL A 83 6.12 5.84 5.37
N ASP A 84 7.04 6.74 5.64
CA ASP A 84 6.78 7.88 6.51
C ASP A 84 6.06 8.97 5.74
N VAL A 85 4.84 9.33 6.18
CA VAL A 85 4.02 10.40 5.59
C VAL A 85 4.04 11.68 6.42
N THR A 86 4.83 11.72 7.51
CA THR A 86 4.85 12.84 8.45
C THR A 86 5.36 14.15 7.83
N PRO A 87 6.40 14.17 6.99
CA PRO A 87 6.95 15.40 6.43
C PRO A 87 6.29 15.85 5.13
N VAL A 88 4.97 15.65 4.94
CA VAL A 88 4.26 16.18 3.76
C VAL A 88 3.91 17.64 3.99
N ASP A 89 4.88 18.50 3.78
CA ASP A 89 4.82 19.96 4.01
C ASP A 89 5.11 20.80 2.75
N SER A 90 5.39 20.14 1.64
CA SER A 90 5.69 20.77 0.36
C SER A 90 5.30 19.85 -0.80
N LYS A 91 5.25 20.41 -2.01
CA LYS A 91 5.05 19.60 -3.23
C LYS A 91 6.15 18.55 -3.38
N GLU A 92 7.39 18.91 -3.12
CA GLU A 92 8.53 18.00 -3.20
C GLU A 92 8.41 16.83 -2.22
N SER A 93 8.09 17.12 -0.96
CA SER A 93 7.90 16.06 0.06
C SER A 93 6.70 15.18 -0.26
N LEU A 94 5.61 15.74 -0.80
CA LEU A 94 4.47 14.95 -1.27
C LEU A 94 4.87 14.00 -2.40
N ILE A 95 5.58 14.50 -3.42
CA ILE A 95 6.06 13.68 -4.54
C ILE A 95 7.00 12.59 -4.04
N GLN A 96 7.92 12.88 -3.13
CA GLN A 96 8.80 11.88 -2.52
C GLN A 96 8.03 10.81 -1.78
N THR A 97 7.00 11.18 -1.02
CA THR A 97 6.12 10.24 -0.31
C THR A 97 5.36 9.34 -1.30
N LEU A 98 4.84 9.90 -2.39
CA LEU A 98 4.19 9.13 -3.43
C LEU A 98 5.15 8.17 -4.14
N PHE A 99 6.40 8.56 -4.39
CA PHE A 99 7.41 7.63 -4.90
C PHE A 99 7.74 6.51 -3.92
N ALA A 100 7.79 6.78 -2.63
CA ALA A 100 7.98 5.74 -1.62
C ALA A 100 6.78 4.76 -1.60
N ALA A 101 5.56 5.28 -1.75
CA ALA A 101 4.36 4.45 -1.89
C ALA A 101 4.40 3.58 -3.15
N ILE A 102 4.85 4.11 -4.29
CA ILE A 102 5.05 3.34 -5.53
C ILE A 102 6.02 2.17 -5.29
N LYS A 103 7.14 2.42 -4.63
CA LYS A 103 8.11 1.35 -4.31
C LYS A 103 7.51 0.29 -3.39
N PHE A 104 6.69 0.69 -2.43
CA PHE A 104 5.98 -0.23 -1.56
C PHE A 104 5.05 -1.16 -2.35
N GLU A 105 4.27 -0.60 -3.28
CA GLU A 105 3.37 -1.35 -4.15
C GLU A 105 4.13 -2.31 -5.09
N GLU A 106 5.20 -1.83 -5.72
CA GLU A 106 6.02 -2.65 -6.60
C GLU A 106 6.68 -3.80 -5.85
N TYR A 107 7.14 -3.55 -4.63
CA TYR A 107 7.72 -4.58 -3.79
C TYR A 107 6.67 -5.62 -3.37
N GLY A 108 5.47 -5.18 -2.99
CA GLY A 108 4.33 -6.05 -2.69
C GLY A 108 3.94 -6.92 -3.89
N SER A 109 3.82 -6.30 -5.06
CA SER A 109 3.56 -6.99 -6.33
C SER A 109 4.58 -8.11 -6.60
N TYR A 110 5.85 -7.81 -6.46
CA TYR A 110 6.94 -8.78 -6.59
C TYR A 110 6.86 -9.89 -5.53
N PHE A 111 6.57 -9.52 -4.27
CA PHE A 111 6.39 -10.49 -3.18
C PHE A 111 5.28 -11.49 -3.50
N TYR A 112 4.10 -11.03 -3.89
CA TYR A 112 2.98 -11.89 -4.20
C TYR A 112 3.28 -12.83 -5.37
N ASP A 113 3.87 -12.32 -6.45
CA ASP A 113 4.26 -13.14 -7.60
C ASP A 113 5.25 -14.25 -7.21
N LYS A 114 6.28 -13.92 -6.44
CA LYS A 114 7.33 -14.87 -6.07
C LYS A 114 6.91 -15.89 -5.02
N GLN A 115 6.02 -15.53 -4.10
CA GLN A 115 5.66 -16.39 -2.98
C GLN A 115 4.41 -17.23 -3.19
N ARG A 116 3.58 -16.93 -4.19
CA ARG A 116 2.29 -17.61 -4.43
C ARG A 116 2.40 -19.13 -4.53
N HIS A 117 3.47 -19.65 -5.11
CA HIS A 117 3.68 -21.09 -5.30
C HIS A 117 3.80 -21.88 -3.99
N LYS A 118 4.10 -21.21 -2.87
CA LYS A 118 4.19 -21.84 -1.56
C LYS A 118 2.82 -22.12 -0.92
N LEU A 119 1.76 -21.49 -1.42
CA LEU A 119 0.44 -21.61 -0.83
C LEU A 119 -0.21 -22.98 -1.17
N PRO A 120 -0.83 -23.65 -0.18
CA PRO A 120 -1.35 -25.01 -0.35
C PRO A 120 -2.58 -25.09 -1.25
N ASN A 121 -3.44 -24.05 -1.30
CA ASN A 121 -4.64 -24.09 -2.10
C ASN A 121 -4.58 -23.18 -3.34
N ARG A 122 -5.34 -23.57 -4.37
CA ARG A 122 -5.36 -22.89 -5.66
C ARG A 122 -5.98 -21.50 -5.56
N GLU A 123 -7.03 -21.33 -4.79
CA GLU A 123 -7.75 -20.07 -4.65
C GLU A 123 -6.85 -18.99 -4.05
N ALA A 124 -6.07 -19.34 -3.03
CA ALA A 124 -5.09 -18.42 -2.43
C ALA A 124 -3.96 -18.08 -3.42
N ARG A 125 -3.49 -19.04 -4.23
CA ARG A 125 -2.49 -18.76 -5.28
C ARG A 125 -3.03 -17.81 -6.33
N ILE A 126 -4.27 -18.01 -6.78
CA ILE A 126 -4.93 -17.09 -7.73
C ILE A 126 -5.11 -15.71 -7.12
N PHE A 127 -5.48 -15.63 -5.84
CA PHE A 127 -5.63 -14.34 -5.17
C PHE A 127 -4.28 -13.60 -5.06
N PHE A 128 -3.18 -14.30 -4.83
CA PHE A 128 -1.84 -13.70 -4.89
C PHE A 128 -1.49 -13.16 -6.28
N GLU A 129 -1.93 -13.83 -7.36
CA GLU A 129 -1.80 -13.27 -8.72
C GLU A 129 -2.59 -11.97 -8.88
N VAL A 130 -3.81 -11.93 -8.35
CA VAL A 130 -4.63 -10.70 -8.33
C VAL A 130 -3.92 -9.60 -7.56
N LEU A 131 -3.41 -9.87 -6.36
CA LEU A 131 -2.69 -8.88 -5.55
C LEU A 131 -1.43 -8.37 -6.24
N SER A 132 -0.70 -9.24 -6.95
CA SER A 132 0.44 -8.82 -7.76
C SER A 132 0.04 -7.84 -8.86
N SER A 133 -1.05 -8.13 -9.58
CA SER A 133 -1.57 -7.25 -10.62
C SER A 133 -2.12 -5.93 -10.06
N GLU A 134 -2.82 -5.97 -8.94
CA GLU A 134 -3.37 -4.79 -8.27
C GLU A 134 -2.24 -3.87 -7.77
N GLY A 135 -1.14 -4.40 -7.23
CA GLY A 135 0.00 -3.59 -6.82
C GLY A 135 0.63 -2.83 -7.99
N HIS A 136 0.75 -3.44 -9.16
CA HIS A 136 1.18 -2.73 -10.37
C HIS A 136 0.19 -1.63 -10.78
N PHE A 137 -1.10 -1.92 -10.70
CA PHE A 137 -2.15 -0.96 -11.01
C PHE A 137 -2.16 0.24 -10.03
N HIS A 138 -2.00 -0.03 -8.73
CA HIS A 138 -1.88 1.02 -7.70
C HIS A 138 -0.64 1.90 -7.94
N ALA A 139 0.50 1.30 -8.26
CA ALA A 139 1.71 2.03 -8.61
C ALA A 139 1.49 2.96 -9.83
N ASP A 140 0.77 2.51 -10.84
CA ASP A 140 0.43 3.33 -12.02
C ASP A 140 -0.52 4.48 -11.69
N ILE A 141 -1.51 4.25 -10.83
CA ILE A 141 -2.37 5.32 -10.31
C ILE A 141 -1.52 6.41 -9.64
N LEU A 142 -0.60 6.01 -8.76
CA LEU A 142 0.26 6.94 -8.04
C LEU A 142 1.19 7.72 -8.99
N ARG A 143 1.76 7.09 -10.01
CA ARG A 143 2.58 7.76 -11.04
C ARG A 143 1.77 8.83 -11.78
N ARG A 144 0.54 8.52 -12.17
CA ARG A 144 -0.36 9.49 -12.83
C ARG A 144 -0.69 10.66 -11.91
N GLN A 145 -0.83 10.43 -10.61
CA GLN A 145 -1.05 11.50 -9.64
C GLN A 145 0.18 12.39 -9.49
N ILE A 146 1.39 11.83 -9.48
CA ILE A 146 2.63 12.62 -9.50
C ILE A 146 2.69 13.51 -10.74
N ASP A 147 2.38 12.98 -11.91
CA ASP A 147 2.38 13.76 -13.15
C ASP A 147 1.33 14.88 -13.11
N ALA A 148 0.16 14.63 -12.54
CA ALA A 148 -0.90 15.62 -12.39
C ALA A 148 -0.54 16.74 -11.42
N ILE A 149 0.15 16.46 -10.31
CA ILE A 149 0.48 17.46 -9.29
C ILE A 149 1.75 18.28 -9.60
N ARG A 150 2.64 17.78 -10.45
CA ARG A 150 3.88 18.51 -10.81
C ARG A 150 3.66 19.94 -11.29
N PRO A 151 2.68 20.24 -12.18
CA PRO A 151 2.42 21.60 -12.63
C PRO A 151 1.61 22.44 -11.63
N MET A 152 1.04 21.84 -10.58
CA MET A 152 0.23 22.56 -9.60
C MET A 152 1.10 23.42 -8.66
N GLU A 153 0.56 24.53 -8.20
CA GLU A 153 1.07 25.21 -7.03
C GLU A 153 0.39 24.67 -5.78
N LEU A 154 1.17 24.23 -4.83
CA LEU A 154 0.68 23.64 -3.58
C LEU A 154 1.17 24.50 -2.40
N ALA A 155 0.30 24.64 -1.41
CA ALA A 155 0.60 25.30 -0.13
C ALA A 155 0.03 24.50 1.03
N LEU A 156 0.38 24.89 2.25
CA LEU A 156 -0.26 24.37 3.46
C LEU A 156 -1.45 25.25 3.84
N ASP A 157 -2.55 24.63 4.20
CA ASP A 157 -3.68 25.31 4.85
C ASP A 157 -3.45 25.50 6.35
N ASP A 158 -4.37 26.17 7.04
CA ASP A 158 -4.30 26.42 8.49
C ASP A 158 -4.28 25.14 9.35
N ARG A 159 -4.60 24.00 8.76
CA ARG A 159 -4.57 22.68 9.41
C ARG A 159 -3.32 21.88 9.06
N GLY A 160 -2.39 22.48 8.31
CA GLY A 160 -1.16 21.83 7.86
C GLY A 160 -1.37 20.78 6.77
N ARG A 161 -2.48 20.88 5.99
CA ARG A 161 -2.76 19.98 4.86
C ARG A 161 -2.30 20.64 3.57
N THR A 162 -1.80 19.82 2.66
CA THR A 162 -1.41 20.28 1.31
C THR A 162 -2.66 20.53 0.47
N VAL A 163 -2.79 21.74 -0.01
CA VAL A 163 -3.91 22.23 -0.85
C VAL A 163 -3.39 22.82 -2.16
N GLU A 164 -4.20 22.76 -3.21
CA GLU A 164 -3.90 23.46 -4.45
C GLU A 164 -4.19 24.95 -4.30
N VAL A 165 -3.24 25.80 -4.76
CA VAL A 165 -3.39 27.24 -4.82
C VAL A 165 -3.84 27.60 -6.23
N PHE A 166 -5.05 28.15 -6.33
CA PHE A 166 -5.54 28.71 -7.59
C PHE A 166 -5.06 30.16 -7.71
N GLN A 167 -4.28 30.44 -8.75
CA GLN A 167 -3.99 31.82 -9.12
C GLN A 167 -5.26 32.43 -9.71
N GLY A 168 -5.81 33.39 -8.97
CA GLY A 168 -6.96 34.18 -9.42
C GLY A 168 -6.59 35.14 -10.55
#